data_cb618aa6ff223b6292ae19f0fcecf7de
#
_entry.id   cb618aa6ff223b6292ae19f0fcecf7de
#
_cell.length_a   1.000
_cell.length_b   1.000
_cell.length_c   1.000
_cell.angle_alpha   90.00
_cell.angle_beta   90.00
_cell.angle_gamma   90.00
#
_symmetry.space_group_name_H-M   'P 1'
#
loop_
_entity.id
_entity.type
_entity.pdbx_description
1 polymer ?
#
loop_
_entity_poly.entity_id
_entity_poly.type
_entity_poly.pdbx_seq_one_letter_code
_entity_poly.pdbx_strand_id
1 'polypeptide(L)'
;MNKTILIGRLTNEPEVRYSQGENSTCVARYRLAVDRRIKKDGEQSADFIPCIAFGRAGEFAEKYFRKGMKIAVTGRIQTGSYTNKDGQKVYATDVVVEEQEFCESKSSSTAPESAPQTNNDGFMSIPDGLDELPFN
;
A
#
# COMPACT_ATOMS: atom_id res chain seq x y z
N MET A 1 14.72 -11.67 -14.45
CA MET A 1 14.46 -10.79 -13.28
C MET A 1 12.98 -10.83 -12.95
N ASN A 2 12.64 -10.94 -11.68
CA ASN A 2 11.23 -10.97 -11.22
C ASN A 2 11.07 -9.87 -10.18
N LYS A 3 10.55 -8.74 -10.58
CA LYS A 3 10.42 -7.57 -9.72
C LYS A 3 9.12 -6.84 -10.04
N THR A 4 8.38 -6.53 -9.00
CA THR A 4 7.09 -5.85 -9.11
C THR A 4 7.08 -4.66 -8.17
N ILE A 5 6.59 -3.53 -8.64
CA ILE A 5 6.44 -2.33 -7.83
C ILE A 5 4.99 -1.88 -7.95
N LEU A 6 4.32 -1.75 -6.81
CA LEU A 6 2.90 -1.40 -6.78
C LEU A 6 2.65 -0.27 -5.80
N ILE A 7 1.76 0.62 -6.15
CA ILE A 7 1.26 1.62 -5.23
C ILE A 7 -0.25 1.46 -5.22
N GLY A 8 -0.81 1.25 -4.04
CA GLY A 8 -2.26 1.06 -3.93
C GLY A 8 -2.73 1.21 -2.49
N ARG A 9 -4.04 1.02 -2.30
CA ARG A 9 -4.64 1.12 -0.98
C ARG A 9 -5.03 -0.25 -0.46
N LEU A 10 -4.84 -0.46 0.82
CA LEU A 10 -5.26 -1.70 1.45
C LEU A 10 -6.78 -1.80 1.42
N THR A 11 -7.28 -2.94 0.98
CA THR A 11 -8.72 -3.17 0.92
C THR A 11 -9.24 -3.81 2.19
N ASN A 12 -8.33 -4.29 3.05
CA ASN A 12 -8.70 -4.94 4.31
C ASN A 12 -7.55 -4.77 5.30
N GLU A 13 -7.84 -5.05 6.57
CA GLU A 13 -6.78 -5.13 7.56
C GLU A 13 -5.91 -6.32 7.24
N PRO A 14 -4.59 -6.24 7.44
CA PRO A 14 -3.74 -7.40 7.20
C PRO A 14 -4.15 -8.58 8.06
N GLU A 15 -4.22 -9.75 7.44
CA GLU A 15 -4.45 -10.98 8.18
C GLU A 15 -3.10 -11.53 8.56
N VAL A 16 -2.87 -11.67 9.86
CA VAL A 16 -1.57 -12.05 10.37
C VAL A 16 -1.62 -13.43 10.99
N ARG A 17 -0.66 -14.25 10.64
CA ARG A 17 -0.50 -15.57 11.24
C ARG A 17 0.97 -15.78 11.57
N TYR A 18 1.22 -16.57 12.60
CA TYR A 18 2.58 -16.93 12.96
C TYR A 18 2.77 -18.41 12.73
N SER A 19 3.86 -18.77 12.08
CA SER A 19 4.16 -20.20 11.87
C SER A 19 4.46 -20.84 13.21
N GLN A 20 4.17 -22.13 13.31
CA GLN A 20 4.43 -22.86 14.53
C GLN A 20 5.85 -23.39 14.52
N GLY A 21 6.47 -23.49 15.68
CA GLY A 21 7.81 -24.02 15.81
C GLY A 21 8.72 -23.08 16.58
N GLU A 22 9.97 -23.48 16.71
CA GLU A 22 10.92 -22.69 17.49
C GLU A 22 11.19 -21.34 16.88
N ASN A 23 11.17 -21.26 15.55
CA ASN A 23 11.39 -20.01 14.86
C ASN A 23 10.11 -19.58 14.19
N SER A 24 9.19 -19.07 15.01
CA SER A 24 7.92 -18.62 14.49
C SER A 24 8.13 -17.42 13.57
N THR A 25 7.57 -17.51 12.37
CA THR A 25 7.68 -16.45 11.38
C THR A 25 6.32 -15.79 11.19
N CYS A 26 6.32 -14.48 11.22
CA CYS A 26 5.10 -13.73 10.96
C CYS A 26 4.79 -13.77 9.47
N VAL A 27 3.54 -14.04 9.13
CA VAL A 27 3.05 -13.99 7.75
C VAL A 27 1.83 -13.09 7.73
N ALA A 28 1.94 -11.97 7.03
CA ALA A 28 0.83 -11.04 6.90
C ALA A 28 0.33 -11.06 5.46
N ARG A 29 -0.97 -11.19 5.29
CA ARG A 29 -1.59 -11.17 3.97
C ARG A 29 -2.50 -9.97 3.87
N TYR A 30 -2.41 -9.25 2.79
CA TYR A 30 -3.30 -8.14 2.53
C TYR A 30 -3.50 -7.99 1.03
N ARG A 31 -4.48 -7.20 0.65
CA ARG A 31 -4.79 -6.99 -0.76
C ARG A 31 -4.76 -5.51 -1.06
N LEU A 32 -4.08 -5.16 -2.14
CA LEU A 32 -3.98 -3.78 -2.58
C LEU A 32 -4.92 -3.53 -3.75
N ALA A 33 -5.61 -2.41 -3.71
CA ALA A 33 -6.35 -1.90 -4.85
C ALA A 33 -5.41 -0.94 -5.58
N VAL A 34 -4.96 -1.36 -6.75
CA VAL A 34 -4.03 -0.60 -7.57
C VAL A 34 -4.79 -0.02 -8.74
N ASP A 35 -4.84 1.30 -8.83
CA ASP A 35 -5.61 1.95 -9.89
C ASP A 35 -5.03 1.64 -11.26
N ARG A 36 -5.92 1.41 -12.21
CA ARG A 36 -5.52 1.26 -13.60
C ARG A 36 -5.27 2.63 -14.18
N ARG A 37 -4.26 2.73 -15.04
CA ARG A 37 -3.93 4.02 -15.66
C ARG A 37 -5.02 4.48 -16.59
N ILE A 38 -5.62 3.55 -17.31
CA ILE A 38 -6.72 3.88 -18.23
C ILE A 38 -7.97 3.27 -17.65
N LYS A 39 -8.95 4.11 -17.40
CA LYS A 39 -10.23 3.66 -16.85
C LYS A 39 -11.30 3.83 -17.91
N LYS A 40 -12.07 2.79 -18.10
CA LYS A 40 -13.19 2.83 -19.05
C LYS A 40 -14.49 2.75 -18.29
N ASP A 41 -15.52 3.42 -18.83
CA ASP A 41 -16.82 3.40 -18.21
C ASP A 41 -17.38 1.99 -18.16
N GLY A 42 -17.90 1.62 -17.02
CA GLY A 42 -18.48 0.29 -16.85
C GLY A 42 -17.48 -0.82 -16.57
N GLU A 43 -16.20 -0.51 -16.55
CA GLU A 43 -15.18 -1.51 -16.25
C GLU A 43 -14.54 -1.28 -14.89
N GLN A 44 -13.88 -2.30 -14.41
CA GLN A 44 -13.18 -2.21 -13.14
C GLN A 44 -12.05 -1.20 -13.24
N SER A 45 -12.01 -0.26 -12.32
CA SER A 45 -11.02 0.82 -12.34
C SER A 45 -9.75 0.51 -11.59
N ALA A 46 -9.72 -0.58 -10.85
CA ALA A 46 -8.56 -0.97 -10.06
C ALA A 46 -8.35 -2.47 -10.14
N ASP A 47 -7.12 -2.88 -9.97
CA ASP A 47 -6.77 -4.29 -9.86
C ASP A 47 -6.52 -4.61 -8.41
N PHE A 48 -7.07 -5.74 -7.94
CA PHE A 48 -6.92 -6.14 -6.55
C PHE A 48 -5.85 -7.23 -6.50
N ILE A 49 -4.72 -6.88 -5.89
CA ILE A 49 -3.54 -7.73 -5.95
C ILE A 49 -3.21 -8.25 -4.57
N PRO A 50 -3.18 -9.59 -4.40
CA PRO A 50 -2.84 -10.16 -3.09
C PRO A 50 -1.34 -10.06 -2.84
N CYS A 51 -1.00 -9.66 -1.62
CA CYS A 51 0.38 -9.50 -1.20
C CYS A 51 0.62 -10.32 0.06
N ILE A 52 1.82 -10.89 0.15
CA ILE A 52 2.23 -11.66 1.31
C ILE A 52 3.54 -11.09 1.82
N ALA A 53 3.56 -10.75 3.11
CA ALA A 53 4.76 -10.23 3.75
C ALA A 53 5.21 -11.19 4.84
N PHE A 54 6.47 -11.58 4.80
CA PHE A 54 7.03 -12.52 5.78
C PHE A 54 7.97 -11.82 6.74
N GLY A 55 8.09 -12.37 7.94
CA GLY A 55 9.06 -11.91 8.93
C GLY A 55 8.86 -10.47 9.32
N ARG A 56 9.89 -9.68 9.23
CA ARG A 56 9.83 -8.26 9.63
C ARG A 56 8.82 -7.46 8.83
N ALA A 57 8.71 -7.75 7.54
CA ALA A 57 7.73 -7.07 6.71
C ALA A 57 6.32 -7.39 7.18
N GLY A 58 6.08 -8.64 7.59
CA GLY A 58 4.79 -9.05 8.13
C GLY A 58 4.48 -8.36 9.44
N GLU A 59 5.47 -8.29 10.32
CA GLU A 59 5.31 -7.61 11.62
C GLU A 59 5.04 -6.13 11.44
N PHE A 60 5.72 -5.51 10.49
CA PHE A 60 5.52 -4.10 10.18
C PHE A 60 4.08 -3.88 9.69
N ALA A 61 3.60 -4.76 8.81
CA ALA A 61 2.24 -4.66 8.31
C ALA A 61 1.23 -4.81 9.44
N GLU A 62 1.48 -5.75 10.34
CA GLU A 62 0.59 -5.97 11.48
C GLU A 62 0.49 -4.71 12.34
N LYS A 63 1.62 -4.07 12.60
CA LYS A 63 1.65 -2.92 13.49
C LYS A 63 1.08 -1.66 12.88
N TYR A 64 1.38 -1.42 11.62
CA TYR A 64 1.17 -0.10 11.05
C TYR A 64 0.15 -0.02 9.94
N PHE A 65 -0.13 -1.12 9.25
CA PHE A 65 -1.05 -1.06 8.11
C PHE A 65 -2.49 -1.25 8.56
N ARG A 66 -3.37 -0.45 7.96
CA ARG A 66 -4.81 -0.53 8.23
C ARG A 66 -5.55 -0.37 6.91
N LYS A 67 -6.77 -0.86 6.89
CA LYS A 67 -7.63 -0.74 5.72
C LYS A 67 -7.70 0.72 5.25
N GLY A 68 -7.56 0.92 3.97
CA GLY A 68 -7.65 2.24 3.36
C GLY A 68 -6.33 3.00 3.24
N MET A 69 -5.28 2.52 3.90
CA MET A 69 -3.99 3.21 3.81
C MET A 69 -3.35 3.00 2.45
N LYS A 70 -2.71 4.03 1.97
CA LYS A 70 -1.98 3.96 0.71
C LYS A 70 -0.52 3.63 0.97
N ILE A 71 -0.05 2.58 0.31
CA ILE A 71 1.32 2.12 0.51
C ILE A 71 1.97 1.78 -0.83
N ALA A 72 3.28 1.75 -0.83
CA ALA A 72 4.07 1.27 -1.96
C ALA A 72 4.71 -0.05 -1.56
N VAL A 73 4.65 -1.01 -2.46
CA VAL A 73 5.22 -2.33 -2.23
C VAL A 73 6.17 -2.66 -3.36
N THR A 74 7.34 -3.15 -3.00
CA THR A 74 8.28 -3.72 -3.96
C THR A 74 8.43 -5.18 -3.61
N GLY A 75 8.32 -6.04 -4.59
CA GLY A 75 8.41 -7.47 -4.36
C GLY A 75 8.55 -8.26 -5.64
N ARG A 76 8.18 -9.51 -5.58
CA ARG A 76 8.23 -10.41 -6.74
C ARG A 76 6.94 -11.18 -6.87
N ILE A 77 6.61 -11.55 -8.08
CA ILE A 77 5.42 -12.36 -8.34
C ILE A 77 5.75 -13.81 -8.03
N GLN A 78 4.89 -14.46 -7.30
CA GLN A 78 5.04 -15.89 -7.01
C GLN A 78 3.74 -16.59 -7.34
N THR A 79 3.83 -17.65 -8.13
CA THR A 79 2.67 -18.44 -8.48
C THR A 79 2.69 -19.75 -7.71
N GLY A 80 1.54 -20.31 -7.49
CA GLY A 80 1.42 -21.59 -6.83
C GLY A 80 0.07 -22.21 -7.16
N SER A 81 -0.17 -23.40 -6.65
CA SER A 81 -1.44 -24.05 -6.85
C SER A 81 -1.77 -24.93 -5.65
N TYR A 82 -3.05 -25.16 -5.44
CA TYR A 82 -3.50 -26.05 -4.42
C TYR A 82 -4.79 -26.72 -4.91
N THR A 83 -5.14 -27.82 -4.26
CA THR A 83 -6.36 -28.54 -4.61
C THR A 83 -7.44 -28.12 -3.60
N ASN A 84 -8.58 -27.66 -4.11
CA ASN A 84 -9.66 -27.22 -3.25
C ASN A 84 -10.48 -28.44 -2.76
N LYS A 85 -11.52 -28.15 -1.99
CA LYS A 85 -12.36 -29.23 -1.43
C LYS A 85 -13.07 -30.05 -2.49
N ASP A 86 -13.29 -29.46 -3.65
CA ASP A 86 -13.97 -30.16 -4.76
C ASP A 86 -13.01 -30.97 -5.61
N GLY A 87 -11.76 -31.05 -5.22
CA GLY A 87 -10.76 -31.79 -5.97
C GLY A 87 -10.19 -31.04 -7.18
N GLN A 88 -10.55 -29.77 -7.34
CA GLN A 88 -10.08 -28.98 -8.46
C GLN A 88 -8.78 -28.27 -8.11
N LYS A 89 -7.90 -28.17 -9.08
CA LYS A 89 -6.64 -27.47 -8.91
C LYS A 89 -6.88 -25.98 -9.08
N VAL A 90 -6.51 -25.21 -8.05
CA VAL A 90 -6.66 -23.76 -8.05
C VAL A 90 -5.29 -23.12 -8.14
N TYR A 91 -5.13 -22.19 -9.08
CA TYR A 91 -3.88 -21.47 -9.24
C TYR A 91 -3.97 -20.14 -8.50
N ALA A 92 -2.89 -19.77 -7.86
CA ALA A 92 -2.81 -18.51 -7.13
C ALA A 92 -1.59 -17.72 -7.59
N THR A 93 -1.73 -16.41 -7.64
CA THR A 93 -0.63 -15.51 -7.96
C THR A 93 -0.59 -14.45 -6.88
N ASP A 94 0.53 -14.40 -6.18
CA ASP A 94 0.72 -13.44 -5.08
C ASP A 94 1.96 -12.60 -5.34
N VAL A 95 2.01 -11.45 -4.71
CA VAL A 95 3.23 -10.65 -4.68
C VAL A 95 3.88 -10.87 -3.32
N VAL A 96 5.08 -11.44 -3.33
CA VAL A 96 5.85 -11.63 -2.12
C VAL A 96 6.59 -10.33 -1.86
N VAL A 97 6.28 -9.70 -0.73
CA VAL A 97 6.76 -8.36 -0.41
C VAL A 97 8.22 -8.41 0.01
N GLU A 98 9.03 -7.55 -0.58
CA GLU A 98 10.43 -7.39 -0.19
C GLU A 98 10.59 -6.08 0.57
N GLU A 99 9.93 -5.03 0.12
CA GLU A 99 9.96 -3.73 0.77
C GLU A 99 8.59 -3.11 0.72
N GLN A 100 8.26 -2.31 1.72
CA GLN A 100 6.98 -1.61 1.75
C GLN A 100 7.17 -0.26 2.44
N GLU A 101 6.47 0.75 1.94
CA GLU A 101 6.59 2.11 2.45
C GLU A 101 5.23 2.78 2.47
N PHE A 102 5.08 3.76 3.35
CA PHE A 102 3.86 4.55 3.37
C PHE A 102 3.89 5.56 2.23
N CYS A 103 2.77 5.74 1.58
CA CYS A 103 2.61 6.73 0.53
C CYS A 103 1.72 7.89 0.98
N GLU A 104 1.26 7.87 2.21
CA GLU A 104 0.51 8.96 2.79
C GLU A 104 1.16 9.34 4.10
N SER A 105 1.34 10.61 4.33
CA SER A 105 1.90 11.03 5.59
C SER A 105 0.81 10.97 6.66
N LYS A 106 1.24 10.82 7.90
CA LYS A 106 0.31 10.81 9.00
C LYS A 106 -0.49 12.09 9.06
N SER A 107 0.12 13.21 8.69
CA SER A 107 -0.57 14.48 8.69
C SER A 107 -1.64 14.56 7.61
N SER A 108 -1.54 13.80 6.55
CA SER A 108 -2.56 13.87 5.53
C SER A 108 -3.87 13.24 5.97
N SER A 109 -3.83 12.34 6.93
CA SER A 109 -5.06 11.75 7.43
C SER A 109 -5.82 12.71 8.34
N THR A 110 -5.13 13.70 8.88
CA THR A 110 -5.79 14.70 9.70
C THR A 110 -5.81 16.02 9.00
N ALA A 111 -5.46 16.04 7.77
CA ALA A 111 -5.28 17.22 7.03
C ALA A 111 -6.40 18.19 6.99
N PRO A 112 -7.60 17.79 7.16
CA PRO A 112 -8.61 18.79 7.07
C PRO A 112 -8.28 20.02 7.84
N GLU A 113 -7.55 19.88 8.88
CA GLU A 113 -7.34 21.01 9.62
C GLU A 113 -6.15 21.68 9.30
N SER A 114 -5.30 21.13 8.82
CA SER A 114 -4.17 21.84 8.75
C SER A 114 -4.18 22.77 7.72
N ALA A 115 -4.75 22.73 7.28
CA ALA A 115 -4.43 23.54 6.44
C ALA A 115 -4.14 24.80 6.77
N PRO A 116 -4.15 25.10 6.99
CA PRO A 116 -3.91 26.34 6.95
C PRO A 116 -2.66 26.82 7.01
N GLN A 117 -2.97 26.36 7.27
CA GLN A 117 -2.33 26.70 7.19
C GLN A 117 -1.54 27.24 6.72
N THR A 118 -1.67 27.61 6.87
CA THR A 118 -1.05 28.05 6.51
C THR A 118 -0.27 28.55 6.22
N ASN A 119 -0.50 28.79 6.31
CA ASN A 119 0.13 29.25 5.91
C ASN A 119 0.85 29.75 5.70
N ASN A 120 0.70 30.05 5.91
CA ASN A 120 1.29 30.49 5.52
C ASN A 120 2.16 30.80 5.36
N ASP A 121 2.05 30.99 5.61
CA ASP A 121 2.78 31.22 5.25
C ASP A 121 3.68 31.07 4.86
N GLY A 122 3.60 30.99 4.89
CA GLY A 122 4.26 30.84 4.28
C GLY A 122 4.78 30.67 3.67
N PHE A 123 4.51 30.60 3.64
CA PHE A 123 4.82 30.55 2.75
C PHE A 123 4.66 30.91 2.20
N MET A 124 4.30 31.05 2.27
CA MET A 124 4.11 31.36 1.61
C MET A 124 4.10 31.83 1.16
N SER A 125 3.94 32.17 1.47
CA SER A 125 3.90 32.62 0.87
C SER A 125 4.24 33.16 0.41
N ILE A 126 4.26 33.42 0.40
CA ILE A 126 4.50 33.89 -0.24
C ILE A 126 4.49 34.45 -0.55
N PRO A 127 4.26 34.93 -0.39
CA PRO A 127 4.18 35.45 -0.86
C PRO A 127 4.22 36.04 -1.12
N ASP A 128 3.99 36.27 -0.62
CA ASP A 128 4.21 36.69 -1.17
C ASP A 128 4.67 37.18 -1.49
N GLY A 129 4.77 37.54 -1.10
CA GLY A 129 5.22 37.84 -1.72
C GLY A 129 5.85 37.93 -2.11
N LEU A 130 5.77 37.68 -1.92
CA LEU A 130 6.32 37.54 -2.59
C LEU A 130 6.47 37.84 -3.16
N ASP A 131 6.17 37.93 -2.98
CA ASP A 131 6.30 38.12 -3.73
C ASP A 131 6.61 38.72 -4.09
N GLU A 132 6.61 38.79 -3.90
CA GLU A 132 6.93 39.10 -4.42
C GLU A 132 7.60 39.37 -5.00
N LEU A 133 7.59 39.20 -4.79
CA LEU A 133 8.19 39.19 -5.61
C LEU A 133 8.50 39.70 -6.34
N PRO A 134 8.74 40.33 -6.66
CA PRO A 134 9.00 40.44 -7.54
C PRO A 134 9.51 40.23 -8.39
N PHE A 135 9.17 40.08 -8.25
CA PHE A 135 9.39 39.60 -9.03
C PHE A 135 9.25 39.94 -9.66
N ASN A 136 9.17 40.31 -9.44
CA ASN A 136 8.90 40.28 -9.95
C ASN A 136 9.05 40.19 -10.45
#